data_6a6f2e4c82aebcf311aa5fea3666fdaa
#
_entry.id   6a6f2e4c82aebcf311aa5fea3666fdaa
#
_cell.length_a   1.000
_cell.length_b   1.000
_cell.length_c   1.000
_cell.angle_alpha   90.00
_cell.angle_beta   90.00
_cell.angle_gamma   90.00
#
_symmetry.space_group_name_H-M   'P 1'
#
loop_
_entity.id
_entity.type
_entity.pdbx_description
1 polymer ?
#
loop_
_entity_poly.entity_id
_entity_poly.type
_entity_poly.pdbx_seq_one_letter_code
_entity_poly.pdbx_strand_id
1 'polypeptide(L)'
;MINALNTTDRKIITLEDPIEYGITGISQIPIHTNDGGSFAEGLRSVLRLDPDVVMVGEIRDSETASLAVQAALTGHLVFSTLHTNSAAGILPRLLDMGIEPFLLASTLNVVIGQRLVRRITEKRELYKSSEIETKNINHIVGDLLPT
;
A
#
# COMPACT_ATOMS: atom_id res chain seq x y z
N MET A 1 -0.16 -9.30 3.08
CA MET A 1 0.24 -9.33 1.67
C MET A 1 1.66 -9.84 1.50
N ILE A 2 2.69 -9.18 2.03
CA ILE A 2 4.10 -9.58 1.89
C ILE A 2 4.36 -11.02 2.33
N ASN A 3 3.85 -11.43 3.47
CA ASN A 3 4.02 -12.81 3.95
C ASN A 3 3.44 -13.89 3.00
N ALA A 4 2.46 -13.55 2.17
CA ALA A 4 1.91 -14.46 1.16
C ALA A 4 2.87 -14.64 -0.05
N LEU A 5 3.85 -13.75 -0.21
CA LEU A 5 4.88 -13.81 -1.25
C LEU A 5 6.21 -14.37 -0.73
N ASN A 6 6.29 -14.61 0.58
CA ASN A 6 7.50 -15.02 1.26
C ASN A 6 7.78 -16.52 1.02
N THR A 7 8.46 -16.79 -0.06
CA THR A 7 8.90 -18.12 -0.51
C THR A 7 10.43 -18.13 -0.59
N THR A 8 11.05 -19.30 -0.56
CA THR A 8 12.51 -19.45 -0.52
C THR A 8 13.22 -19.01 -1.82
N ASP A 9 12.48 -18.88 -2.91
CA ASP A 9 12.93 -18.45 -4.23
C ASP A 9 12.81 -16.95 -4.47
N ARG A 10 12.25 -16.18 -3.48
CA ARG A 10 12.06 -14.75 -3.59
C ARG A 10 12.84 -13.97 -2.56
N LYS A 11 13.57 -12.97 -3.02
CA LYS A 11 14.26 -12.02 -2.17
C LYS A 11 13.38 -10.82 -1.88
N ILE A 12 12.87 -10.76 -0.67
CA ILE A 12 11.99 -9.69 -0.20
C ILE A 12 12.75 -8.78 0.75
N ILE A 13 12.75 -7.49 0.47
CA ILE A 13 13.37 -6.48 1.33
C ILE A 13 12.34 -5.42 1.68
N THR A 14 12.27 -5.05 2.95
CA THR A 14 11.41 -3.97 3.43
C THR A 14 12.20 -2.83 4.04
N LEU A 15 11.71 -1.62 3.89
CA LEU A 15 12.20 -0.40 4.53
C LEU A 15 11.07 0.12 5.41
N GLU A 16 11.28 0.19 6.72
CA GLU A 16 10.21 0.46 7.69
C GLU A 16 10.65 1.48 8.74
N ASP A 17 9.71 2.29 9.23
CA ASP A 17 9.96 3.28 10.29
C ASP A 17 8.77 3.36 11.26
N PRO A 18 8.79 2.56 12.33
CA PRO A 18 9.70 1.44 12.63
C PRO A 18 9.25 0.10 12.03
N ILE A 19 10.01 -0.97 12.26
CA ILE A 19 9.57 -2.35 12.04
C ILE A 19 8.53 -2.70 13.11
N GLU A 20 7.28 -2.97 12.71
CA GLU A 20 6.18 -3.27 13.63
C GLU A 20 6.28 -4.69 14.20
N TYR A 21 6.64 -5.65 13.38
CA TYR A 21 6.89 -7.04 13.81
C TYR A 21 7.82 -7.74 12.82
N GLY A 22 8.66 -8.64 13.36
CA GLY A 22 9.61 -9.41 12.56
C GLY A 22 8.92 -10.51 11.74
N ILE A 23 9.28 -10.63 10.47
CA ILE A 23 8.82 -11.69 9.58
C ILE A 23 10.03 -12.54 9.17
N THR A 24 10.03 -13.81 9.58
CA THR A 24 11.10 -14.75 9.22
C THR A 24 11.19 -14.89 7.70
N GLY A 25 12.40 -14.87 7.15
CA GLY A 25 12.65 -15.02 5.72
C GLY A 25 12.59 -13.71 4.92
N ILE A 26 12.34 -12.57 5.56
CA ILE A 26 12.33 -11.25 4.94
C ILE A 26 13.47 -10.40 5.52
N SER A 27 14.17 -9.68 4.67
CA SER A 27 15.19 -8.71 5.09
C SER A 27 14.50 -7.38 5.41
N GLN A 28 14.26 -7.13 6.70
CA GLN A 28 13.62 -5.91 7.18
C GLN A 28 14.68 -4.91 7.63
N ILE A 29 14.68 -3.73 7.03
CA ILE A 29 15.67 -2.66 7.29
C ILE A 29 14.95 -1.48 7.95
N PRO A 30 15.29 -1.14 9.19
CA PRO A 30 14.72 0.03 9.84
C PRO A 30 15.30 1.31 9.23
N ILE A 31 14.43 2.27 8.96
CA ILE A 31 14.77 3.64 8.59
C ILE A 31 14.47 4.53 9.78
N HIS A 32 15.45 5.29 10.22
CA HIS A 32 15.28 6.22 11.34
C HIS A 32 15.11 7.64 10.82
N THR A 33 13.90 7.99 10.37
CA THR A 33 13.63 9.32 9.78
C THR A 33 13.85 10.45 10.78
N ASN A 34 13.63 10.21 12.07
CA ASN A 34 13.90 11.19 13.14
C ASN A 34 15.40 11.52 13.31
N ASP A 35 16.27 10.61 12.91
CA ASP A 35 17.74 10.75 13.00
C ASP A 35 18.36 11.12 11.64
N GLY A 36 17.55 11.59 10.69
CA GLY A 36 18.00 12.01 9.36
C GLY A 36 18.05 10.89 8.32
N GLY A 37 17.59 9.68 8.64
CA GLY A 37 17.44 8.61 7.66
C GLY A 37 16.39 8.93 6.60
N SER A 38 16.60 8.45 5.37
CA SER A 38 15.71 8.68 4.24
C SER A 38 15.27 7.37 3.60
N PHE A 39 13.96 7.25 3.33
CA PHE A 39 13.43 6.14 2.53
C PHE A 39 14.03 6.11 1.12
N ALA A 40 14.33 7.26 0.54
CA ALA A 40 14.96 7.36 -0.78
C ALA A 40 16.38 6.77 -0.78
N GLU A 41 17.20 7.09 0.21
CA GLU A 41 18.55 6.54 0.34
C GLU A 41 18.52 5.02 0.62
N GLY A 42 17.63 4.61 1.50
CA GLY A 42 17.37 3.18 1.77
C GLY A 42 16.98 2.44 0.49
N LEU A 43 16.03 2.98 -0.27
CA LEU A 43 15.54 2.38 -1.52
C LEU A 43 16.65 2.28 -2.57
N ARG A 44 17.46 3.32 -2.77
CA ARG A 44 18.64 3.23 -3.67
C ARG A 44 19.61 2.12 -3.26
N SER A 45 19.77 1.94 -1.96
CA SER A 45 20.70 0.93 -1.43
C SER A 45 20.18 -0.48 -1.63
N VAL A 46 18.90 -0.73 -1.37
CA VAL A 46 18.32 -2.07 -1.50
C VAL A 46 18.11 -2.50 -2.94
N LEU A 47 17.85 -1.57 -3.87
CA LEU A 47 17.76 -1.90 -5.30
C LEU A 47 19.05 -2.46 -5.88
N ARG A 48 20.21 -2.13 -5.31
CA ARG A 48 21.50 -2.72 -5.69
C ARG A 48 21.70 -4.14 -5.17
N LEU A 49 20.83 -4.61 -4.30
CA LEU A 49 20.86 -5.97 -3.78
C LEU A 49 20.06 -6.96 -4.62
N ASP A 50 19.52 -6.52 -5.75
CA ASP A 50 18.71 -7.33 -6.67
C ASP A 50 17.53 -8.05 -5.95
N PRO A 51 16.59 -7.31 -5.38
CA PRO A 51 15.41 -7.87 -4.73
C PRO A 51 14.32 -8.20 -5.76
N ASP A 52 13.54 -9.25 -5.54
CA ASP A 52 12.32 -9.52 -6.32
C ASP A 52 11.16 -8.62 -5.89
N VAL A 53 11.09 -8.39 -4.58
CA VAL A 53 10.01 -7.62 -3.95
C VAL A 53 10.61 -6.58 -3.00
N VAL A 54 10.18 -5.35 -3.14
CA VAL A 54 10.53 -4.26 -2.23
C VAL A 54 9.28 -3.67 -1.59
N MET A 55 9.31 -3.49 -0.28
CA MET A 55 8.32 -2.69 0.41
C MET A 55 8.96 -1.42 0.95
N VAL A 56 8.43 -0.29 0.54
CA VAL A 56 8.73 1.01 1.13
C VAL A 56 7.60 1.33 2.11
N GLY A 57 7.91 1.41 3.39
CA GLY A 57 6.91 1.57 4.45
C GLY A 57 5.93 2.70 4.15
N GLU A 58 6.44 3.83 3.67
CA GLU A 58 5.61 4.92 3.16
C GLU A 58 6.36 5.80 2.15
N ILE A 59 5.58 6.47 1.29
CA ILE A 59 6.06 7.51 0.38
C ILE A 59 5.54 8.86 0.87
N ARG A 60 6.46 9.73 1.30
CA ARG A 60 6.15 11.09 1.78
C ARG A 60 6.61 12.19 0.83
N ASP A 61 7.60 11.90 0.00
CA ASP A 61 8.31 12.87 -0.83
C ASP A 61 8.44 12.41 -2.30
N SER A 62 8.73 13.37 -3.17
CA SER A 62 8.85 13.15 -4.62
C SER A 62 10.03 12.27 -5.00
N GLU A 63 11.12 12.30 -4.23
CA GLU A 63 12.31 11.50 -4.50
C GLU A 63 12.03 10.02 -4.26
N THR A 64 11.45 9.67 -3.12
CA THR A 64 11.03 8.30 -2.79
C THR A 64 9.97 7.80 -3.80
N ALA A 65 9.00 8.65 -4.18
CA ALA A 65 7.99 8.31 -5.19
C ALA A 65 8.63 7.97 -6.54
N SER A 66 9.56 8.82 -7.01
CA SER A 66 10.25 8.62 -8.28
C SER A 66 11.07 7.32 -8.30
N LEU A 67 11.80 7.03 -7.21
CA LEU A 67 12.59 5.80 -7.09
C LEU A 67 11.70 4.55 -7.04
N ALA A 68 10.57 4.60 -6.35
CA ALA A 68 9.61 3.50 -6.29
C ALA A 68 9.01 3.17 -7.67
N VAL A 69 8.64 4.22 -8.43
CA VAL A 69 8.15 4.06 -9.81
C VAL A 69 9.24 3.52 -10.73
N GLN A 70 10.48 4.02 -10.62
CA GLN A 70 11.61 3.50 -11.42
C GLN A 70 11.89 2.03 -11.11
N ALA A 71 11.85 1.63 -9.84
CA ALA A 71 11.99 0.24 -9.45
C ALA A 71 10.90 -0.64 -10.08
N ALA A 72 9.64 -0.18 -10.06
CA ALA A 72 8.53 -0.90 -10.70
C ALA A 72 8.71 -1.01 -12.22
N LEU A 73 9.20 0.03 -12.90
CA LEU A 73 9.52 0.01 -14.34
C LEU A 73 10.62 -0.98 -14.69
N THR A 74 11.57 -1.21 -13.78
CA THR A 74 12.67 -2.15 -13.98
C THR A 74 12.34 -3.59 -13.54
N GLY A 75 11.07 -3.88 -13.25
CA GLY A 75 10.58 -5.25 -13.03
C GLY A 75 10.43 -5.67 -11.58
N HIS A 76 10.76 -4.80 -10.61
CA HIS A 76 10.56 -5.12 -9.21
C HIS A 76 9.08 -5.02 -8.83
N LEU A 77 8.60 -5.92 -7.98
CA LEU A 77 7.30 -5.77 -7.35
C LEU A 77 7.42 -4.83 -6.15
N VAL A 78 6.85 -3.64 -6.26
CA VAL A 78 6.96 -2.60 -5.24
C VAL A 78 5.65 -2.47 -4.47
N PHE A 79 5.75 -2.53 -3.14
CA PHE A 79 4.65 -2.20 -2.22
C PHE A 79 4.99 -0.90 -1.49
N SER A 80 3.97 -0.08 -1.26
CA SER A 80 4.13 1.09 -0.40
C SER A 80 2.80 1.53 0.19
N THR A 81 2.87 2.46 1.14
CA THR A 81 1.71 3.17 1.65
C THR A 81 1.81 4.66 1.34
N LEU A 82 0.67 5.29 1.17
CA LEU A 82 0.53 6.74 1.08
C LEU A 82 -0.64 7.18 1.96
N HIS A 83 -0.49 8.32 2.62
CA HIS A 83 -1.54 8.89 3.43
C HIS A 83 -2.45 9.76 2.56
N THR A 84 -3.62 9.21 2.21
CA THR A 84 -4.69 9.89 1.48
C THR A 84 -6.05 9.57 2.09
N ASN A 85 -7.04 10.41 1.84
CA ASN A 85 -8.39 10.22 2.38
C ASN A 85 -9.18 9.09 1.71
N SER A 86 -8.77 8.67 0.52
CA SER A 86 -9.39 7.60 -0.26
C SER A 86 -8.38 6.91 -1.18
N ALA A 87 -8.70 5.71 -1.65
CA ALA A 87 -7.88 5.02 -2.64
C ALA A 87 -7.72 5.85 -3.93
N ALA A 88 -8.78 6.48 -4.41
CA ALA A 88 -8.72 7.35 -5.60
C ALA A 88 -7.81 8.58 -5.41
N GLY A 89 -7.66 9.07 -4.17
CA GLY A 89 -6.79 10.20 -3.84
C GLY A 89 -5.29 9.93 -4.03
N ILE A 90 -4.90 8.67 -4.22
CA ILE A 90 -3.50 8.30 -4.51
C ILE A 90 -3.01 8.90 -5.83
N LEU A 91 -3.85 8.86 -6.87
CA LEU A 91 -3.46 9.33 -8.20
C LEU A 91 -3.08 10.83 -8.20
N PRO A 92 -3.96 11.75 -7.79
CA PRO A 92 -3.57 13.17 -7.71
C PRO A 92 -2.37 13.38 -6.78
N ARG A 93 -2.25 12.63 -5.68
CA ARG A 93 -1.12 12.78 -4.77
C ARG A 93 0.22 12.43 -5.43
N LEU A 94 0.29 11.37 -6.23
CA LEU A 94 1.50 11.00 -6.96
C LEU A 94 1.80 12.00 -8.10
N LEU A 95 0.78 12.54 -8.76
CA LEU A 95 0.94 13.62 -9.73
C LEU A 95 1.51 14.89 -9.10
N ASP A 96 1.01 15.28 -7.91
CA ASP A 96 1.53 16.42 -7.14
C ASP A 96 3.00 16.22 -6.69
N MET A 97 3.42 14.97 -6.52
CA MET A 97 4.82 14.60 -6.27
C MET A 97 5.67 14.60 -7.56
N GLY A 98 5.11 14.98 -8.71
CA GLY A 98 5.82 15.10 -9.98
C GLY A 98 5.95 13.81 -10.76
N ILE A 99 5.19 12.78 -10.44
CA ILE A 99 5.20 11.53 -11.24
C ILE A 99 4.34 11.72 -12.50
N GLU A 100 4.92 11.43 -13.64
CA GLU A 100 4.25 11.55 -14.94
C GLU A 100 3.07 10.56 -15.08
N PRO A 101 1.91 10.98 -15.62
CA PRO A 101 0.72 10.15 -15.72
C PRO A 101 0.94 8.82 -16.45
N PHE A 102 1.74 8.81 -17.51
CA PHE A 102 2.02 7.60 -18.28
C PHE A 102 2.84 6.56 -17.49
N LEU A 103 3.69 7.02 -16.56
CA LEU A 103 4.43 6.13 -15.67
C LEU A 103 3.49 5.46 -14.67
N LEU A 104 2.54 6.21 -14.11
CA LEU A 104 1.53 5.65 -13.21
C LEU A 104 0.66 4.61 -13.93
N ALA A 105 0.24 4.89 -15.14
CA ALA A 105 -0.58 3.97 -15.93
C ALA A 105 0.13 2.63 -16.21
N SER A 106 1.46 2.64 -16.30
CA SER A 106 2.27 1.44 -16.58
C SER A 106 2.75 0.70 -15.34
N THR A 107 2.79 1.35 -14.18
CA THR A 107 3.40 0.78 -12.96
C THR A 107 2.42 0.54 -11.82
N LEU A 108 1.32 1.29 -11.76
CA LEU A 108 0.34 1.19 -10.68
C LEU A 108 -0.68 0.10 -10.98
N ASN A 109 -0.51 -1.08 -10.39
CA ASN A 109 -1.37 -2.23 -10.64
C ASN A 109 -2.62 -2.24 -9.75
N VAL A 110 -2.46 -1.89 -8.46
CA VAL A 110 -3.54 -1.98 -7.47
C VAL A 110 -3.41 -0.85 -6.45
N VAL A 111 -4.52 -0.27 -6.09
CA VAL A 111 -4.65 0.67 -4.97
C VAL A 111 -5.69 0.15 -4.00
N ILE A 112 -5.31 0.02 -2.73
CA ILE A 112 -6.17 -0.51 -1.68
C ILE A 112 -6.44 0.58 -0.65
N GLY A 113 -7.70 0.96 -0.51
CA GLY A 113 -8.15 1.80 0.60
C GLY A 113 -8.68 0.96 1.74
N GLN A 114 -8.27 1.26 2.97
CA GLN A 114 -8.71 0.55 4.16
C GLN A 114 -9.40 1.50 5.14
N ARG A 115 -10.44 0.99 5.80
CA ARG A 115 -11.13 1.67 6.89
C ARG A 115 -11.43 0.66 8.00
N LEU A 116 -11.28 1.10 9.24
CA LEU A 116 -11.70 0.33 10.40
C LEU A 116 -13.21 0.49 10.59
N VAL A 117 -13.88 -0.65 10.77
CA VAL A 117 -15.30 -0.70 11.11
C VAL A 117 -15.51 -1.50 12.39
N ARG A 118 -16.61 -1.26 13.08
CA ARG A 118 -16.96 -2.06 14.24
C ARG A 118 -17.29 -3.49 13.81
N ARG A 119 -16.68 -4.45 14.47
CA ARG A 119 -16.95 -5.87 14.25
C ARG A 119 -18.25 -6.27 14.96
N ILE A 120 -19.08 -7.04 14.27
CA ILE A 120 -20.29 -7.64 14.88
C ILE A 120 -19.84 -8.69 15.91
N THR A 121 -20.43 -8.65 17.10
CA THR A 121 -20.20 -9.64 18.16
C THR A 121 -20.95 -10.94 17.89
N GLU A 122 -20.65 -11.99 18.67
CA GLU A 122 -21.39 -13.26 18.58
C GLU A 122 -22.88 -13.10 18.92
N LYS A 123 -23.20 -12.16 19.86
CA LYS A 123 -24.57 -11.77 20.19
C LYS A 123 -25.08 -10.79 19.13
N ARG A 124 -25.62 -11.31 18.05
CA ARG A 124 -26.20 -10.55 16.94
C ARG A 124 -27.65 -10.97 16.72
N GLU A 125 -28.49 -10.01 16.43
CA GLU A 125 -29.89 -10.23 16.05
C GLU A 125 -30.07 -9.86 14.58
N LEU A 126 -30.84 -10.66 13.86
CA LEU A 126 -31.26 -10.31 12.52
C LEU A 126 -32.36 -9.25 12.64
N TYR A 127 -32.18 -8.14 11.97
CA TYR A 127 -33.24 -7.13 11.86
C TYR A 127 -33.53 -6.83 10.38
N LYS A 128 -34.73 -6.41 10.09
CA LYS A 128 -35.12 -6.00 8.75
C LYS A 128 -34.78 -4.50 8.61
N SER A 129 -33.93 -4.17 7.65
CA SER A 129 -33.58 -2.76 7.38
C SER A 129 -34.81 -1.94 7.01
N SER A 130 -34.84 -0.70 7.48
CA SER A 130 -35.85 0.27 7.07
C SER A 130 -35.70 0.63 5.60
N GLU A 131 -36.76 1.19 4.99
CA GLU A 131 -36.68 1.64 3.59
C GLU A 131 -35.61 2.70 3.35
N ILE A 132 -35.36 3.57 4.34
CA ILE A 132 -34.33 4.61 4.29
C ILE A 132 -32.94 3.98 4.29
N GLU A 133 -32.69 3.04 5.19
CA GLU A 133 -31.42 2.29 5.24
C GLU A 133 -31.18 1.51 3.95
N THR A 134 -32.20 0.82 3.45
CA THR A 134 -32.13 0.08 2.19
C THR A 134 -31.79 1.01 1.01
N LYS A 135 -32.41 2.18 0.93
CA LYS A 135 -32.10 3.19 -0.09
C LYS A 135 -30.66 3.71 0.01
N ASN A 136 -30.21 3.99 1.24
CA ASN A 136 -28.82 4.44 1.47
C ASN A 136 -27.80 3.36 1.10
N ILE A 137 -28.06 2.11 1.48
CA ILE A 137 -27.20 0.97 1.12
C ILE A 137 -27.14 0.83 -0.41
N ASN A 138 -28.29 0.80 -1.09
CA ASN A 138 -28.34 0.66 -2.55
C ASN A 138 -27.66 1.84 -3.27
N HIS A 139 -27.73 3.04 -2.71
CA HIS A 139 -27.02 4.20 -3.28
C HIS A 139 -25.50 4.05 -3.19
N ILE A 140 -24.97 3.42 -2.14
CA ILE A 140 -23.53 3.23 -1.91
C ILE A 140 -22.99 2.01 -2.65
N VAL A 141 -23.73 0.91 -2.61
CA VAL A 141 -23.24 -0.42 -3.06
C VAL A 141 -23.77 -0.77 -4.45
N GLY A 142 -24.85 -0.11 -4.92
CA GLY A 142 -25.47 -0.40 -6.19
C GLY A 142 -25.94 -1.86 -6.29
N ASP A 143 -25.78 -2.45 -7.46
CA ASP A 143 -26.22 -3.82 -7.78
C ASP A 143 -25.29 -4.92 -7.21
N LEU A 144 -24.35 -4.56 -6.32
CA LEU A 144 -23.42 -5.52 -5.70
C LEU A 144 -24.03 -6.33 -4.54
N LEU A 145 -25.25 -5.97 -4.09
CA LEU A 145 -25.94 -6.75 -3.08
C LEU A 145 -26.66 -7.96 -3.75
N PRO A 146 -26.40 -9.18 -3.26
CA PRO A 146 -27.20 -10.32 -3.69
C PRO A 146 -28.68 -10.08 -3.30
N THR A 147 -29.57 -10.27 -4.23
CA THR A 147 -31.04 -10.23 -4.05
C THR A 147 -31.53 -11.34 -3.12
#